data_7bcfc701a6754f19628b89741fd6d191
#
_entry.id   7bcfc701a6754f19628b89741fd6d191
#
_cell.length_a   1.000
_cell.length_b   1.000
_cell.length_c   1.000
_cell.angle_alpha   90.00
_cell.angle_beta   90.00
_cell.angle_gamma   90.00
#
_symmetry.space_group_name_H-M   'P 1'
#
loop_
_entity.id
_entity.type
_entity.pdbx_description
1 polymer ?
#
loop_
_entity_poly.entity_id
_entity_poly.type
_entity_poly.pdbx_seq_one_letter_code
_entity_poly.pdbx_strand_id
1 'polypeptide(L)'
;LRIAESYWKKAIATLSVATVFVFAYEIQTRDSKSEASATTVSEMTVLPQAGARLQFSATAYCKGETTASGVGVRTGIAAADPEILPVGSVVRVETPNPRYSGVWTVMDTGPSVRGRSVDLYLWSCKEALQFGRRKVRLTVLRLGWSPENSIPGMVDTLFRKREAETKKATPAPTVVPTVPSSEAPR
;
A
#
# COMPACT_ATOMS: atom_id res chain seq x y z
N LEU A 1 -60.57 51.11 6.79
CA LEU A 1 -59.55 51.00 5.75
C LEU A 1 -58.09 50.83 6.33
N ARG A 2 -57.80 51.24 7.55
CA ARG A 2 -56.39 51.13 8.13
C ARG A 2 -55.97 49.75 8.58
N ILE A 3 -56.87 48.81 8.74
CA ILE A 3 -56.55 47.43 9.20
C ILE A 3 -55.95 46.59 8.05
N ALA A 4 -56.38 46.82 6.84
CA ALA A 4 -55.92 46.09 5.64
C ALA A 4 -54.39 46.34 5.32
N GLU A 5 -53.95 47.58 5.52
CA GLU A 5 -52.53 47.94 5.27
C GLU A 5 -51.54 47.26 6.23
N SER A 6 -51.96 47.05 7.47
CA SER A 6 -51.14 46.39 8.45
C SER A 6 -50.95 44.91 8.16
N TYR A 7 -51.97 44.21 7.68
CA TYR A 7 -51.89 42.80 7.27
C TYR A 7 -51.07 42.62 5.99
N TRP A 8 -51.21 43.51 5.04
CA TRP A 8 -50.43 43.47 3.80
C TRP A 8 -48.93 43.64 4.05
N LYS A 9 -48.53 44.59 4.89
CA LYS A 9 -47.13 44.81 5.24
C LYS A 9 -46.53 43.59 5.98
N LYS A 10 -47.30 42.95 6.87
CA LYS A 10 -46.87 41.74 7.55
C LYS A 10 -46.77 40.55 6.58
N ALA A 11 -47.70 40.40 5.65
CA ALA A 11 -47.67 39.35 4.64
C ALA A 11 -46.47 39.48 3.68
N ILE A 12 -46.12 40.70 3.27
CA ILE A 12 -44.94 40.95 2.43
C ILE A 12 -43.65 40.64 3.22
N ALA A 13 -43.58 41.04 4.50
CA ALA A 13 -42.42 40.78 5.32
C ALA A 13 -42.19 39.28 5.54
N THR A 14 -43.23 38.49 5.81
CA THR A 14 -43.11 37.03 5.95
C THR A 14 -42.76 36.34 4.64
N LEU A 15 -43.30 36.82 3.50
CA LEU A 15 -42.97 36.26 2.19
C LEU A 15 -41.49 36.51 1.82
N SER A 16 -40.96 37.71 2.11
CA SER A 16 -39.56 38.03 1.84
C SER A 16 -38.58 37.23 2.70
N VAL A 17 -38.91 37.00 3.97
CA VAL A 17 -38.09 36.15 4.84
C VAL A 17 -38.09 34.70 4.36
N ALA A 18 -39.25 34.18 3.94
CA ALA A 18 -39.33 32.81 3.42
C ALA A 18 -38.53 32.63 2.12
N THR A 19 -38.57 33.60 1.19
CA THR A 19 -37.79 33.54 -0.04
C THR A 19 -36.27 33.59 0.21
N VAL A 20 -35.82 34.43 1.14
CA VAL A 20 -34.40 34.49 1.54
C VAL A 20 -33.96 33.16 2.16
N PHE A 21 -34.80 32.53 2.98
CA PHE A 21 -34.48 31.25 3.60
C PHE A 21 -34.40 30.11 2.58
N VAL A 22 -35.31 30.08 1.61
CA VAL A 22 -35.25 29.08 0.52
C VAL A 22 -34.01 29.30 -0.35
N PHE A 23 -33.66 30.54 -0.66
CA PHE A 23 -32.45 30.84 -1.43
C PHE A 23 -31.16 30.47 -0.69
N ALA A 24 -31.08 30.74 0.62
CA ALA A 24 -29.97 30.36 1.45
C ALA A 24 -29.84 28.84 1.55
N TYR A 25 -30.94 28.11 1.63
CA TYR A 25 -30.94 26.65 1.65
C TYR A 25 -30.46 26.04 0.33
N GLU A 26 -30.87 26.60 -0.82
CA GLU A 26 -30.40 26.15 -2.13
C GLU A 26 -28.89 26.38 -2.35
N ILE A 27 -28.36 27.50 -1.83
CA ILE A 27 -26.90 27.76 -1.91
C ILE A 27 -26.15 26.71 -1.11
N GLN A 28 -26.57 26.39 0.11
CA GLN A 28 -25.91 25.42 0.97
C GLN A 28 -25.96 23.98 0.42
N THR A 29 -27.05 23.61 -0.25
CA THR A 29 -27.19 22.32 -0.90
C THR A 29 -26.36 22.20 -2.18
N ARG A 30 -26.10 23.30 -2.88
CA ARG A 30 -25.24 23.32 -4.07
C ARG A 30 -23.77 23.16 -3.71
N ASP A 31 -23.29 23.82 -2.67
CA ASP A 31 -21.90 23.67 -2.21
C ASP A 31 -21.62 22.24 -1.71
N SER A 32 -22.54 21.64 -0.96
CA SER A 32 -22.41 20.24 -0.51
C SER A 32 -22.42 19.23 -1.67
N LYS A 33 -23.12 19.54 -2.78
CA LYS A 33 -23.19 18.69 -3.95
C LYS A 33 -21.98 18.86 -4.87
N SER A 34 -21.33 20.02 -4.84
CA SER A 34 -20.12 20.30 -5.60
C SER A 34 -18.90 19.55 -5.01
N GLU A 35 -18.80 19.46 -3.69
CA GLU A 35 -17.73 18.67 -3.05
C GLU A 35 -17.94 17.15 -3.20
N ALA A 36 -19.19 16.68 -3.21
CA ALA A 36 -19.49 15.26 -3.46
C ALA A 36 -19.28 14.84 -4.92
N SER A 37 -19.33 15.79 -5.88
CA SER A 37 -19.15 15.49 -7.31
C SER A 37 -17.68 15.51 -7.77
N ALA A 38 -16.76 16.05 -6.96
CA ALA A 38 -15.35 16.09 -7.30
C ALA A 38 -14.60 14.80 -6.94
N THR A 39 -15.26 13.80 -6.33
CA THR A 39 -14.62 12.56 -5.88
C THR A 39 -15.04 11.31 -6.68
N THR A 40 -15.80 11.47 -7.77
CA THR A 40 -15.94 10.43 -8.79
C THR A 40 -14.91 10.64 -9.90
N VAL A 41 -13.66 10.82 -9.54
CA VAL A 41 -12.57 10.40 -10.40
C VAL A 41 -12.66 8.87 -10.40
N SER A 42 -13.07 8.31 -11.53
CA SER A 42 -12.90 6.91 -11.87
C SER A 42 -11.55 6.49 -11.28
N GLU A 43 -11.56 5.64 -10.27
CA GLU A 43 -10.36 5.07 -9.68
C GLU A 43 -9.78 4.10 -10.72
N MET A 44 -9.29 4.67 -11.82
CA MET A 44 -8.29 3.98 -12.60
C MET A 44 -7.19 3.69 -11.60
N THR A 45 -6.97 2.43 -11.32
CA THR A 45 -5.92 1.94 -10.43
C THR A 45 -4.58 2.32 -11.05
N VAL A 46 -4.21 3.59 -10.90
CA VAL A 46 -2.90 4.08 -11.30
C VAL A 46 -1.91 3.46 -10.33
N LEU A 47 -1.04 2.59 -10.84
CA LEU A 47 0.04 2.01 -10.06
C LEU A 47 0.81 3.13 -9.34
N PRO A 48 1.05 3.00 -8.04
CA PRO A 48 1.76 4.03 -7.29
C PRO A 48 3.20 4.11 -7.78
N GLN A 49 3.70 5.32 -7.94
CA GLN A 49 5.10 5.54 -8.33
C GLN A 49 6.05 5.31 -7.15
N ALA A 50 7.33 5.07 -7.44
CA ALA A 50 8.38 5.05 -6.42
C ALA A 50 8.39 6.39 -5.66
N GLY A 51 8.50 6.31 -4.33
CA GLY A 51 8.36 7.46 -3.42
C GLY A 51 6.93 7.73 -2.94
N ALA A 52 5.90 7.12 -3.54
CA ALA A 52 4.53 7.30 -3.11
C ALA A 52 4.33 6.80 -1.66
N ARG A 53 3.65 7.62 -0.86
CA ARG A 53 3.28 7.30 0.52
C ARG A 53 1.77 7.03 0.59
N LEU A 54 1.42 5.84 0.99
CA LEU A 54 0.05 5.35 1.00
C LEU A 54 -0.33 4.82 2.37
N GLN A 55 -1.61 4.90 2.70
CA GLN A 55 -2.15 4.23 3.88
C GLN A 55 -2.71 2.86 3.50
N PHE A 56 -2.31 1.84 4.24
CA PHE A 56 -2.72 0.46 4.07
C PHE A 56 -3.29 -0.10 5.39
N SER A 57 -4.08 -1.14 5.27
CA SER A 57 -4.43 -2.03 6.37
C SER A 57 -3.43 -3.18 6.37
N ALA A 58 -2.69 -3.36 7.44
CA ALA A 58 -1.74 -4.45 7.57
C ALA A 58 -2.26 -5.54 8.50
N THR A 59 -2.05 -6.79 8.11
CA THR A 59 -2.20 -8.00 8.90
C THR A 59 -0.89 -8.78 8.87
N ALA A 60 -0.80 -9.91 9.56
CA ALA A 60 0.38 -10.76 9.52
C ALA A 60 -0.01 -12.23 9.44
N TYR A 61 0.79 -13.01 8.72
CA TYR A 61 0.65 -14.45 8.58
C TYR A 61 1.95 -15.18 8.92
N CYS A 62 1.84 -16.47 9.24
CA CYS A 62 2.97 -17.28 9.69
C CYS A 62 3.01 -18.67 9.06
N LYS A 63 2.05 -19.00 8.21
CA LYS A 63 1.91 -20.32 7.60
C LYS A 63 2.24 -20.25 6.11
N GLY A 64 2.66 -21.39 5.58
CA GLY A 64 3.06 -21.57 4.20
C GLY A 64 4.57 -21.81 4.09
N GLU A 65 4.95 -22.59 3.10
CA GLU A 65 6.35 -22.85 2.77
C GLU A 65 6.76 -22.07 1.53
N THR A 66 5.81 -21.80 0.66
CA THR A 66 6.02 -21.15 -0.62
C THR A 66 4.96 -20.09 -0.85
N THR A 67 5.38 -18.94 -1.36
CA THR A 67 4.50 -17.84 -1.76
C THR A 67 3.78 -18.15 -3.07
N ALA A 68 2.76 -17.38 -3.42
CA ALA A 68 2.07 -17.47 -4.70
C ALA A 68 3.01 -17.27 -5.91
N SER A 69 4.13 -16.59 -5.72
CA SER A 69 5.17 -16.42 -6.75
C SER A 69 6.15 -17.59 -6.86
N GLY A 70 5.99 -18.64 -6.04
CA GLY A 70 6.87 -19.81 -6.03
C GLY A 70 8.16 -19.64 -5.20
N VAL A 71 8.31 -18.55 -4.47
CA VAL A 71 9.48 -18.29 -3.62
C VAL A 71 9.22 -18.79 -2.20
N GLY A 72 10.21 -19.42 -1.58
CA GLY A 72 10.12 -19.84 -0.18
C GLY A 72 9.88 -18.68 0.76
N VAL A 73 8.97 -18.84 1.72
CA VAL A 73 8.63 -17.80 2.68
C VAL A 73 9.81 -17.51 3.62
N ARG A 74 10.03 -16.23 3.91
CA ARG A 74 11.07 -15.77 4.83
C ARG A 74 10.74 -14.39 5.38
N THR A 75 11.39 -13.99 6.44
CA THR A 75 11.26 -12.65 7.01
C THR A 75 11.56 -11.58 5.95
N GLY A 76 10.73 -10.54 5.89
CA GLY A 76 10.83 -9.47 4.89
C GLY A 76 9.96 -9.70 3.64
N ILE A 77 9.19 -10.80 3.60
CA ILE A 77 8.20 -11.04 2.54
C ILE A 77 6.83 -10.53 3.01
N ALA A 78 6.09 -9.95 2.08
CA ALA A 78 4.71 -9.55 2.28
C ALA A 78 3.83 -10.03 1.12
N ALA A 79 2.55 -10.26 1.41
CA ALA A 79 1.50 -10.41 0.41
C ALA A 79 0.78 -9.07 0.20
N ALA A 80 0.40 -8.78 -1.03
CA ALA A 80 -0.36 -7.59 -1.39
C ALA A 80 -1.22 -7.84 -2.63
N ASP A 81 -2.10 -6.89 -2.93
CA ASP A 81 -2.86 -6.89 -4.16
C ASP A 81 -1.93 -6.56 -5.34
N PRO A 82 -1.76 -7.48 -6.31
CA PRO A 82 -0.85 -7.26 -7.44
C PRO A 82 -1.29 -6.12 -8.36
N GLU A 83 -2.57 -5.72 -8.35
CA GLU A 83 -3.07 -4.58 -9.11
C GLU A 83 -2.57 -3.24 -8.55
N ILE A 84 -2.18 -3.19 -7.27
CA ILE A 84 -1.65 -1.98 -6.61
C ILE A 84 -0.15 -2.11 -6.37
N LEU A 85 0.29 -3.25 -5.85
CA LEU A 85 1.69 -3.55 -5.55
C LEU A 85 2.08 -4.86 -6.26
N PRO A 86 2.51 -4.80 -7.52
CA PRO A 86 2.93 -5.97 -8.25
C PRO A 86 4.00 -6.79 -7.52
N VAL A 87 4.04 -8.08 -7.80
CA VAL A 87 5.06 -8.97 -7.23
C VAL A 87 6.47 -8.44 -7.54
N GLY A 88 7.36 -8.48 -6.56
CA GLY A 88 8.69 -7.88 -6.64
C GLY A 88 8.74 -6.41 -6.22
N SER A 89 7.60 -5.80 -5.86
CA SER A 89 7.59 -4.45 -5.27
C SER A 89 8.32 -4.45 -3.95
N VAL A 90 9.12 -3.41 -3.72
CA VAL A 90 9.82 -3.17 -2.46
C VAL A 90 9.19 -1.97 -1.78
N VAL A 91 8.75 -2.18 -0.56
CA VAL A 91 8.02 -1.18 0.21
C VAL A 91 8.62 -1.01 1.60
N ARG A 92 8.60 0.20 2.11
CA ARG A 92 8.87 0.48 3.52
C ARG A 92 7.55 0.58 4.25
N VAL A 93 7.37 -0.25 5.26
CA VAL A 93 6.19 -0.25 6.12
C VAL A 93 6.56 0.40 7.45
N GLU A 94 5.78 1.40 7.84
CA GLU A 94 5.88 2.09 9.13
C GLU A 94 4.66 1.73 9.96
N THR A 95 4.89 1.06 11.07
CA THR A 95 3.86 0.64 12.02
C THR A 95 3.99 1.42 13.34
N PRO A 96 2.92 1.50 14.16
CA PRO A 96 3.03 2.11 15.48
C PRO A 96 4.07 1.44 16.39
N ASN A 97 4.32 0.15 16.19
CA ASN A 97 5.39 -0.58 16.90
C ASN A 97 6.61 -0.70 15.99
N PRO A 98 7.74 -0.05 16.32
CA PRO A 98 8.96 -0.05 15.49
C PRO A 98 9.49 -1.44 15.14
N ARG A 99 9.22 -2.45 15.96
CA ARG A 99 9.63 -3.84 15.75
C ARG A 99 9.17 -4.41 14.40
N TYR A 100 8.00 -3.98 13.92
CA TYR A 100 7.41 -4.43 12.67
C TYR A 100 7.60 -3.44 11.52
N SER A 101 8.24 -2.32 11.80
CA SER A 101 8.61 -1.35 10.78
C SER A 101 9.86 -1.81 10.04
N GLY A 102 9.90 -1.62 8.74
CA GLY A 102 11.05 -2.05 7.94
C GLY A 102 10.77 -2.10 6.45
N VAL A 103 11.71 -2.69 5.74
CA VAL A 103 11.59 -2.90 4.29
C VAL A 103 11.06 -4.31 4.04
N TRP A 104 10.04 -4.39 3.19
CA TRP A 104 9.34 -5.60 2.83
C TRP A 104 9.31 -5.74 1.31
N THR A 105 9.39 -6.98 0.84
CA THR A 105 9.25 -7.29 -0.58
C THR A 105 7.94 -8.04 -0.81
N VAL A 106 7.13 -7.54 -1.71
CA VAL A 106 5.89 -8.21 -2.11
C VAL A 106 6.24 -9.40 -2.98
N MET A 107 6.10 -10.60 -2.44
CA MET A 107 6.41 -11.87 -3.13
C MET A 107 5.22 -12.81 -3.09
N ASP A 108 4.14 -12.41 -2.46
CA ASP A 108 2.96 -13.21 -2.29
C ASP A 108 1.70 -12.45 -2.68
N THR A 109 0.67 -13.19 -3.00
CA THR A 109 -0.68 -12.69 -3.27
C THR A 109 -1.66 -13.60 -2.56
N GLY A 110 -2.73 -13.05 -2.01
CA GLY A 110 -3.74 -13.84 -1.33
C GLY A 110 -5.15 -13.45 -1.77
N PRO A 111 -6.10 -14.40 -1.79
CA PRO A 111 -7.49 -14.10 -2.17
C PRO A 111 -8.13 -13.07 -1.24
N SER A 112 -7.68 -13.02 0.02
CA SER A 112 -8.16 -12.06 1.03
C SER A 112 -7.34 -10.78 1.10
N VAL A 113 -6.22 -10.66 0.37
CA VAL A 113 -5.34 -9.50 0.37
C VAL A 113 -5.64 -8.67 -0.87
N ARG A 114 -6.68 -7.85 -0.80
CA ARG A 114 -7.15 -7.03 -1.92
C ARG A 114 -7.16 -5.55 -1.55
N GLY A 115 -7.04 -4.73 -2.58
CA GLY A 115 -7.01 -3.28 -2.43
C GLY A 115 -5.83 -2.82 -1.58
N ARG A 116 -6.02 -1.82 -0.76
CA ARG A 116 -4.98 -1.28 0.13
C ARG A 116 -4.79 -2.14 1.39
N SER A 117 -4.58 -3.44 1.18
CA SER A 117 -4.26 -4.41 2.23
C SER A 117 -2.88 -4.99 1.99
N VAL A 118 -2.13 -5.24 3.05
CA VAL A 118 -0.83 -5.90 3.03
C VAL A 118 -0.77 -6.92 4.18
N ASP A 119 -0.21 -8.09 3.90
CA ASP A 119 -0.07 -9.16 4.89
C ASP A 119 1.42 -9.49 5.06
N LEU A 120 1.94 -9.27 6.27
CA LEU A 120 3.37 -9.38 6.56
C LEU A 120 3.70 -10.79 7.05
N TYR A 121 4.70 -11.44 6.45
CA TYR A 121 5.14 -12.73 6.94
C TYR A 121 5.93 -12.57 8.23
N LEU A 122 5.45 -13.21 9.30
CA LEU A 122 6.14 -13.32 10.59
C LEU A 122 6.39 -14.79 10.89
N TRP A 123 7.62 -15.11 11.25
CA TRP A 123 8.01 -16.50 11.55
C TRP A 123 7.19 -17.15 12.68
N SER A 124 6.85 -16.37 13.69
CA SER A 124 6.09 -16.85 14.85
C SER A 124 4.58 -16.61 14.65
N CYS A 125 3.79 -17.68 14.67
CA CYS A 125 2.34 -17.59 14.62
C CYS A 125 1.75 -16.84 15.83
N LYS A 126 2.37 -16.96 17.01
CA LYS A 126 1.98 -16.16 18.19
C LYS A 126 2.18 -14.68 17.92
N GLU A 127 3.27 -14.32 17.31
CA GLU A 127 3.59 -12.94 16.95
C GLU A 127 2.65 -12.41 15.86
N ALA A 128 2.33 -13.22 14.85
CA ALA A 128 1.36 -12.86 13.81
C ALA A 128 -0.04 -12.60 14.40
N LEU A 129 -0.49 -13.41 15.35
CA LEU A 129 -1.75 -13.19 16.06
C LEU A 129 -1.72 -11.91 16.90
N GLN A 130 -0.61 -11.63 17.57
CA GLN A 130 -0.44 -10.40 18.37
C GLN A 130 -0.35 -9.15 17.48
N PHE A 131 0.16 -9.31 16.26
CA PHE A 131 0.19 -8.21 15.30
C PHE A 131 -1.22 -7.73 14.98
N GLY A 132 -2.17 -8.65 14.75
CA GLY A 132 -3.56 -8.33 14.44
C GLY A 132 -3.70 -7.46 13.19
N ARG A 133 -4.79 -6.70 13.10
CA ARG A 133 -5.03 -5.76 12.00
C ARG A 133 -4.76 -4.33 12.46
N ARG A 134 -3.98 -3.58 11.69
CA ARG A 134 -3.65 -2.18 12.01
C ARG A 134 -3.45 -1.34 10.76
N LYS A 135 -3.68 -0.04 10.88
CA LYS A 135 -3.34 0.92 9.83
C LYS A 135 -1.84 1.19 9.87
N VAL A 136 -1.22 1.18 8.70
CA VAL A 136 0.21 1.43 8.52
C VAL A 136 0.43 2.44 7.41
N ARG A 137 1.54 3.16 7.47
CA ARG A 137 2.03 3.96 6.37
C ARG A 137 2.99 3.12 5.55
N LEU A 138 2.75 3.08 4.25
CA LEU A 138 3.57 2.33 3.30
C LEU A 138 4.18 3.32 2.32
N THR A 139 5.50 3.27 2.16
CA THR A 139 6.22 4.04 1.15
C THR A 139 6.73 3.06 0.10
N VAL A 140 6.36 3.27 -1.16
CA VAL A 140 6.85 2.47 -2.28
C VAL A 140 8.28 2.87 -2.59
N LEU A 141 9.23 1.96 -2.42
CA LEU A 141 10.64 2.20 -2.76
C LEU A 141 10.91 1.84 -4.21
N ARG A 142 10.29 0.78 -4.69
CA ARG A 142 10.38 0.30 -6.07
C ARG A 142 9.14 -0.51 -6.39
N LEU A 143 8.56 -0.34 -7.56
CA LEU A 143 7.55 -1.26 -8.07
C LEU A 143 8.19 -2.55 -8.61
N GLY A 144 7.43 -3.63 -8.50
CA GLY A 144 7.76 -4.92 -9.06
C GLY A 144 7.41 -5.03 -10.54
N TRP A 145 7.01 -6.23 -10.93
CA TRP A 145 6.56 -6.48 -12.31
C TRP A 145 5.10 -6.06 -12.48
N SER A 146 4.67 -5.90 -13.74
CA SER A 146 3.27 -5.64 -14.03
C SER A 146 2.36 -6.77 -13.53
N PRO A 147 1.08 -6.49 -13.21
CA PRO A 147 0.14 -7.52 -12.76
C PRO A 147 0.03 -8.71 -13.71
N GLU A 148 0.15 -8.47 -15.02
CA GLU A 148 0.10 -9.49 -16.05
C GLU A 148 1.29 -10.47 -15.97
N ASN A 149 2.43 -10.02 -15.45
CA ASN A 149 3.63 -10.81 -15.25
C ASN A 149 3.71 -11.42 -13.84
N SER A 150 2.73 -11.19 -12.99
CA SER A 150 2.69 -11.69 -11.60
C SER A 150 2.04 -13.07 -11.52
N ILE A 151 2.34 -13.96 -12.45
CA ILE A 151 1.82 -15.32 -12.50
C ILE A 151 2.67 -16.23 -11.59
N PRO A 152 2.06 -17.09 -10.77
CA PRO A 152 2.78 -18.09 -9.97
C PRO A 152 3.78 -18.89 -10.81
N GLY A 153 5.01 -19.01 -10.33
CA GLY A 153 6.10 -19.71 -11.01
C GLY A 153 6.92 -18.89 -12.01
N MET A 154 6.36 -17.82 -12.59
CA MET A 154 7.13 -16.94 -13.50
C MET A 154 8.20 -16.17 -12.75
N VAL A 155 7.89 -15.72 -11.53
CA VAL A 155 8.82 -14.98 -10.68
C VAL A 155 10.02 -15.82 -10.32
N ASP A 156 9.83 -17.10 -9.97
CA ASP A 156 10.93 -18.03 -9.68
C ASP A 156 11.86 -18.20 -10.90
N THR A 157 11.29 -18.31 -12.09
CA THR A 157 12.06 -18.41 -13.33
C THR A 157 12.90 -17.16 -13.58
N LEU A 158 12.35 -15.97 -13.33
CA LEU A 158 13.07 -14.70 -13.48
C LEU A 158 14.19 -14.55 -12.45
N PHE A 159 13.98 -15.00 -11.20
CA PHE A 159 15.02 -15.00 -10.18
C PHE A 159 16.15 -15.96 -10.53
N ARG A 160 15.84 -17.19 -10.92
CA ARG A 160 16.86 -18.16 -11.35
C ARG A 160 17.70 -17.66 -12.52
N LYS A 161 17.06 -16.99 -13.48
CA LYS A 161 17.77 -16.36 -14.61
C LYS A 161 18.73 -15.28 -14.11
N ARG A 162 18.28 -14.38 -13.23
CA ARG A 162 19.16 -13.35 -12.62
C ARG A 162 20.30 -13.93 -11.80
N GLU A 163 20.03 -14.94 -10.99
CA GLU A 163 21.08 -15.62 -10.22
C GLU A 163 22.12 -16.26 -11.13
N ALA A 164 21.68 -16.89 -12.23
CA ALA A 164 22.60 -17.46 -13.22
C ALA A 164 23.44 -16.40 -13.91
N GLU A 165 22.86 -15.24 -14.23
CA GLU A 165 23.57 -14.09 -14.80
C GLU A 165 24.57 -13.50 -13.82
N THR A 166 24.20 -13.36 -12.55
CA THR A 166 25.09 -12.85 -11.49
C THR A 166 26.27 -13.80 -11.25
N LYS A 167 26.03 -15.12 -11.23
CA LYS A 167 27.10 -16.13 -11.10
C LYS A 167 28.08 -16.10 -12.28
N LYS A 168 27.61 -15.80 -13.48
CA LYS A 168 28.48 -15.64 -14.66
C LYS A 168 29.29 -14.35 -14.62
N ALA A 169 28.74 -13.29 -14.03
CA ALA A 169 29.38 -11.99 -13.94
C ALA A 169 30.38 -11.87 -12.76
N THR A 170 30.29 -12.74 -11.76
CA THR A 170 31.25 -12.74 -10.63
C THR A 170 32.48 -13.54 -11.05
N PRO A 171 33.66 -12.90 -11.25
CA PRO A 171 34.89 -13.64 -11.47
C PRO A 171 35.18 -14.54 -10.26
N ALA A 172 35.68 -15.74 -10.55
CA ALA A 172 36.06 -16.70 -9.51
C ALA A 172 36.97 -16.01 -8.46
N PRO A 173 36.77 -16.26 -7.15
CA PRO A 173 37.59 -15.64 -6.14
C PRO A 173 39.06 -15.98 -6.44
N THR A 174 39.86 -14.94 -6.69
CA THR A 174 41.28 -15.05 -6.84
C THR A 174 41.84 -15.65 -5.54
N VAL A 175 42.30 -16.89 -5.60
CA VAL A 175 42.97 -17.51 -4.49
C VAL A 175 44.20 -16.65 -4.17
N VAL A 176 44.12 -15.86 -3.11
CA VAL A 176 45.28 -15.16 -2.58
C VAL A 176 46.26 -16.23 -2.10
N PRO A 177 47.48 -16.32 -2.66
CA PRO A 177 48.44 -17.31 -2.20
C PRO A 177 48.75 -17.02 -0.73
N THR A 178 48.51 -18.01 0.10
CA THR A 178 48.88 -17.99 1.52
C THR A 178 50.38 -17.79 1.63
N VAL A 179 50.81 -16.65 2.15
CA VAL A 179 52.20 -16.38 2.48
C VAL A 179 52.58 -17.39 3.59
N PRO A 180 53.59 -18.21 3.40
CA PRO A 180 54.05 -19.08 4.46
C PRO A 180 54.57 -18.23 5.62
N SER A 181 54.06 -18.45 6.82
CA SER A 181 54.54 -17.84 8.03
C SER A 181 56.00 -18.22 8.22
N SER A 182 56.92 -17.23 8.11
CA SER A 182 58.31 -17.40 8.45
C SER A 182 58.41 -17.75 9.93
N GLU A 183 59.03 -18.89 10.17
CA GLU A 183 59.49 -19.41 11.43
C GLU A 183 60.33 -18.35 12.16
N ALA A 184 60.01 -18.06 13.43
CA ALA A 184 60.80 -17.21 14.29
C ALA A 184 62.08 -17.96 14.73
N PRO A 185 63.28 -17.37 14.69
CA PRO A 185 64.46 -17.96 15.22
C PRO A 185 64.46 -17.92 16.75
N ARG A 186 65.05 -18.98 17.35
CA ARG A 186 65.27 -19.20 18.78
C ARG A 186 66.15 -18.10 19.41
#